data_5df51a071cb15140cdc70baa32c8ea08
#
_entry.id   5df51a071cb15140cdc70baa32c8ea08
#
_cell.length_a   1.000
_cell.length_b   1.000
_cell.length_c   1.000
_cell.angle_alpha   90.00
_cell.angle_beta   90.00
_cell.angle_gamma   90.00
#
_symmetry.space_group_name_H-M   'P 1'
#
loop_
_entity.id
_entity.type
_entity.pdbx_description
1 polymer ?
#
loop_
_entity_poly.entity_id
_entity_poly.type
_entity_poly.pdbx_seq_one_letter_code
_entity_poly.pdbx_strand_id
1 'polypeptide(L)'
;MDTITILYIDNDIDSYTSQYLRESLDIGNIEKIYSEHEFTSEETYESLIYYDEVKKADLIIIDSKLFENATVKEAKLTGEEFKLILKKVLPYKEVIVVTQNEPPKEYQVLPKYRSDKTSDRTHFFNEKWLPVIKNAIKSVLEYKNLVHKIENNKNIDKHFLENIIMTLEGSYEYDLLKSEDITKLITAFKELEAKYYE
;
A
#
# COMPACT_ATOMS: atom_id res chain seq x y z
N MET A 1 22.12 4.78 -2.83
CA MET A 1 21.22 4.98 -3.99
C MET A 1 19.85 4.65 -3.48
N ASP A 2 18.87 5.52 -3.68
CA ASP A 2 17.53 5.26 -3.18
C ASP A 2 16.87 4.18 -4.04
N THR A 3 16.15 3.26 -3.37
CA THR A 3 15.44 2.17 -4.03
C THR A 3 13.95 2.34 -3.81
N ILE A 4 13.14 2.16 -4.86
CA ILE A 4 11.68 2.22 -4.80
C ILE A 4 11.12 0.89 -5.30
N THR A 5 10.29 0.27 -4.47
CA THR A 5 9.58 -0.96 -4.82
C THR A 5 8.17 -0.62 -5.28
N ILE A 6 7.83 -1.01 -6.51
CA ILE A 6 6.52 -0.79 -7.14
C ILE A 6 5.82 -2.13 -7.30
N LEU A 7 4.61 -2.22 -6.78
CA LEU A 7 3.74 -3.39 -6.94
C LEU A 7 2.49 -3.01 -7.76
N TYR A 8 2.23 -3.73 -8.83
CA TYR A 8 1.00 -3.61 -9.61
C TYR A 8 0.07 -4.78 -9.31
N ILE A 9 -1.17 -4.50 -8.91
CA ILE A 9 -2.20 -5.49 -8.57
C ILE A 9 -3.42 -5.29 -9.48
N ASP A 10 -3.80 -6.34 -10.17
CA ASP A 10 -4.93 -6.33 -11.09
C ASP A 10 -5.56 -7.73 -11.13
N ASN A 11 -6.84 -7.85 -11.40
CA ASN A 11 -7.48 -9.15 -11.63
C ASN A 11 -7.34 -9.64 -13.09
N ASP A 12 -6.82 -8.79 -13.97
CA ASP A 12 -6.45 -9.09 -15.35
C ASP A 12 -5.29 -8.15 -15.74
N ILE A 13 -4.06 -8.63 -15.57
CA ILE A 13 -2.85 -7.80 -15.70
C ILE A 13 -2.81 -7.12 -17.07
N ASP A 14 -3.02 -5.80 -17.08
CA ASP A 14 -2.95 -5.01 -18.30
C ASP A 14 -1.51 -4.93 -18.83
N SER A 15 -1.28 -5.54 -19.98
CA SER A 15 0.05 -5.69 -20.58
C SER A 15 0.73 -4.35 -20.90
N TYR A 16 -0.03 -3.32 -21.26
CA TYR A 16 0.52 -1.99 -21.57
C TYR A 16 0.99 -1.29 -20.29
N THR A 17 0.22 -1.40 -19.22
CA THR A 17 0.57 -0.87 -17.90
C THR A 17 1.78 -1.60 -17.34
N SER A 18 1.77 -2.95 -17.36
CA SER A 18 2.88 -3.78 -16.92
C SER A 18 4.17 -3.44 -17.66
N GLN A 19 4.14 -3.38 -19.00
CA GLN A 19 5.30 -3.02 -19.80
C GLN A 19 5.82 -1.61 -19.49
N TYR A 20 4.93 -0.63 -19.33
CA TYR A 20 5.34 0.72 -18.97
C TYR A 20 6.06 0.76 -17.62
N LEU A 21 5.47 0.17 -16.60
CA LEU A 21 6.03 0.18 -15.25
C LEU A 21 7.37 -0.56 -15.16
N ARG A 22 7.49 -1.68 -15.88
CA ARG A 22 8.68 -2.52 -15.89
C ARG A 22 9.82 -1.91 -16.68
N GLU A 23 9.56 -1.45 -17.92
CA GLU A 23 10.59 -1.15 -18.91
C GLU A 23 10.73 0.36 -19.19
N SER A 24 9.61 1.09 -19.27
CA SER A 24 9.59 2.46 -19.82
C SER A 24 9.55 3.56 -18.76
N LEU A 25 9.15 3.25 -17.54
CA LEU A 25 9.07 4.23 -16.46
C LEU A 25 10.47 4.71 -16.06
N ASP A 26 10.77 5.97 -16.39
CA ASP A 26 12.00 6.64 -15.99
C ASP A 26 11.78 7.49 -14.73
N ILE A 27 12.42 7.11 -13.65
CA ILE A 27 12.42 7.79 -12.35
C ILE A 27 13.80 8.36 -11.99
N GLY A 28 14.66 8.54 -12.99
CA GLY A 28 15.99 9.12 -12.82
C GLY A 28 16.98 8.20 -12.12
N ASN A 29 17.74 8.75 -11.17
CA ASN A 29 18.81 8.01 -10.46
C ASN A 29 18.31 7.14 -9.31
N ILE A 30 17.04 6.72 -9.32
CA ILE A 30 16.44 5.87 -8.31
C ILE A 30 16.39 4.43 -8.84
N GLU A 31 16.85 3.48 -8.05
CA GLU A 31 16.72 2.07 -8.37
C GLU A 31 15.25 1.64 -8.27
N LYS A 32 14.74 1.00 -9.30
CA LYS A 32 13.35 0.52 -9.37
C LYS A 32 13.30 -1.00 -9.24
N ILE A 33 12.60 -1.50 -8.22
CA ILE A 33 12.19 -2.89 -8.10
C ILE A 33 10.72 -2.96 -8.49
N TYR A 34 10.38 -3.80 -9.45
CA TYR A 34 9.01 -3.96 -9.94
C TYR A 34 8.53 -5.39 -9.75
N SER A 35 7.31 -5.53 -9.25
CA SER A 35 6.57 -6.79 -9.20
C SER A 35 5.10 -6.56 -9.58
N GLU A 36 4.44 -7.65 -9.95
CA GLU A 36 3.01 -7.65 -10.24
C GLU A 36 2.34 -8.85 -9.58
N HIS A 37 1.09 -8.68 -9.19
CA HIS A 37 0.26 -9.70 -8.58
C HIS A 37 -1.10 -9.74 -9.28
N GLU A 38 -1.43 -10.89 -9.87
CA GLU A 38 -2.74 -11.13 -10.45
C GLU A 38 -3.69 -11.63 -9.36
N PHE A 39 -4.67 -10.78 -9.02
CA PHE A 39 -5.65 -11.08 -7.97
C PHE A 39 -6.62 -12.15 -8.45
N THR A 40 -6.72 -13.23 -7.68
CA THR A 40 -7.59 -14.35 -7.98
C THR A 40 -8.93 -14.27 -7.25
N SER A 41 -9.95 -14.95 -7.78
CA SER A 41 -11.28 -14.96 -7.16
C SER A 41 -11.34 -15.61 -5.76
N GLU A 42 -10.31 -16.35 -5.37
CA GLU A 42 -10.19 -17.01 -4.06
C GLU A 42 -9.59 -16.10 -2.99
N GLU A 43 -8.95 -15.02 -3.39
CA GLU A 43 -8.33 -14.05 -2.50
C GLU A 43 -9.35 -13.05 -1.96
N THR A 44 -9.02 -12.45 -0.83
CA THR A 44 -9.80 -11.41 -0.17
C THR A 44 -8.98 -10.13 -0.03
N TYR A 45 -9.63 -8.99 0.21
CA TYR A 45 -8.92 -7.76 0.53
C TYR A 45 -8.06 -7.90 1.80
N GLU A 46 -8.48 -8.75 2.76
CA GLU A 46 -7.72 -9.03 3.97
C GLU A 46 -6.44 -9.78 3.65
N SER A 47 -6.50 -10.83 2.80
CA SER A 47 -5.31 -11.57 2.38
C SER A 47 -4.29 -10.67 1.70
N LEU A 48 -4.74 -9.71 0.87
CA LEU A 48 -3.86 -8.74 0.22
C LEU A 48 -3.13 -7.83 1.21
N ILE A 49 -3.79 -7.37 2.29
CA ILE A 49 -3.15 -6.52 3.29
C ILE A 49 -1.98 -7.24 3.96
N TYR A 50 -2.10 -8.55 4.17
CA TYR A 50 -1.07 -9.37 4.78
C TYR A 50 -0.03 -9.91 3.80
N TYR A 51 -0.23 -9.73 2.50
CA TYR A 51 0.68 -10.19 1.48
C TYR A 51 2.04 -9.48 1.58
N ASP A 52 3.12 -10.26 1.57
CA ASP A 52 4.47 -9.75 1.82
C ASP A 52 4.91 -8.69 0.81
N GLU A 53 4.53 -8.84 -0.46
CA GLU A 53 4.83 -7.87 -1.50
C GLU A 53 4.10 -6.55 -1.29
N VAL A 54 2.86 -6.57 -0.77
CA VAL A 54 2.11 -5.37 -0.38
C VAL A 54 2.81 -4.66 0.78
N LYS A 55 3.27 -5.42 1.78
CA LYS A 55 4.02 -4.86 2.91
C LYS A 55 5.36 -4.26 2.49
N LYS A 56 6.05 -4.87 1.53
CA LYS A 56 7.37 -4.42 1.03
C LYS A 56 7.28 -3.30 0.00
N ALA A 57 6.13 -3.15 -0.69
CA ALA A 57 5.97 -2.12 -1.71
C ALA A 57 5.99 -0.72 -1.11
N ASP A 58 6.65 0.20 -1.78
CA ASP A 58 6.63 1.63 -1.50
C ASP A 58 5.45 2.32 -2.22
N LEU A 59 5.22 1.91 -3.45
CA LEU A 59 4.15 2.37 -4.32
C LEU A 59 3.32 1.18 -4.79
N ILE A 60 2.02 1.20 -4.52
CA ILE A 60 1.07 0.18 -4.93
C ILE A 60 0.15 0.78 -5.99
N ILE A 61 0.04 0.11 -7.12
CA ILE A 61 -0.88 0.48 -8.20
C ILE A 61 -1.94 -0.60 -8.29
N ILE A 62 -3.20 -0.24 -8.13
CA ILE A 62 -4.32 -1.18 -8.05
C ILE A 62 -5.41 -0.87 -9.07
N ASP A 63 -6.02 -1.91 -9.64
CA ASP A 63 -7.20 -1.73 -10.49
C ASP A 63 -8.43 -1.31 -9.69
N SER A 64 -9.25 -0.40 -10.25
CA SER A 64 -10.50 0.06 -9.65
C SER A 64 -11.52 -1.06 -9.46
N LYS A 65 -11.53 -2.06 -10.36
CA LYS A 65 -12.44 -3.20 -10.35
C LYS A 65 -11.81 -4.49 -9.80
N LEU A 66 -10.72 -4.37 -9.04
CA LEU A 66 -9.93 -5.47 -8.53
C LEU A 66 -10.78 -6.62 -7.95
N PHE A 67 -11.82 -6.29 -7.19
CA PHE A 67 -12.67 -7.25 -6.49
C PHE A 67 -13.97 -7.62 -7.25
N GLU A 68 -14.13 -7.21 -8.51
CA GLU A 68 -15.37 -7.46 -9.26
C GLU A 68 -15.68 -8.96 -9.38
N ASN A 69 -14.64 -9.78 -9.53
CA ASN A 69 -14.71 -11.23 -9.71
C ASN A 69 -14.55 -12.04 -8.42
N ALA A 70 -14.40 -11.39 -7.26
CA ALA A 70 -14.25 -12.10 -5.99
C ALA A 70 -15.49 -12.97 -5.68
N THR A 71 -15.25 -14.21 -5.27
CA THR A 71 -16.31 -15.17 -4.92
C THR A 71 -16.99 -14.87 -3.59
N VAL A 72 -16.30 -14.12 -2.72
CA VAL A 72 -16.82 -13.73 -1.42
C VAL A 72 -17.92 -12.70 -1.60
N LYS A 73 -19.16 -13.06 -1.25
CA LYS A 73 -20.35 -12.23 -1.42
C LYS A 73 -20.41 -11.00 -0.51
N GLU A 74 -19.55 -10.91 0.49
CA GLU A 74 -19.53 -9.83 1.47
C GLU A 74 -18.67 -8.68 0.97
N ALA A 75 -19.32 -7.53 0.79
CA ALA A 75 -18.75 -6.24 0.45
C ALA A 75 -17.70 -6.26 -0.68
N LYS A 76 -18.16 -6.27 -1.93
CA LYS A 76 -17.29 -6.01 -3.08
C LYS A 76 -16.77 -4.57 -2.99
N LEU A 77 -15.56 -4.43 -2.46
CA LEU A 77 -14.88 -3.15 -2.43
C LEU A 77 -14.45 -2.75 -3.85
N THR A 78 -14.45 -1.45 -4.12
CA THR A 78 -13.74 -0.88 -5.26
C THR A 78 -12.25 -0.72 -4.93
N GLY A 79 -11.41 -0.55 -5.94
CA GLY A 79 -10.00 -0.23 -5.73
C GLY A 79 -9.81 1.07 -4.94
N GLU A 80 -10.70 2.04 -5.15
CA GLU A 80 -10.73 3.31 -4.43
C GLU A 80 -11.01 3.13 -2.93
N GLU A 81 -11.99 2.29 -2.58
CA GLU A 81 -12.29 1.96 -1.18
C GLU A 81 -11.15 1.17 -0.53
N PHE A 82 -10.57 0.22 -1.26
CA PHE A 82 -9.41 -0.53 -0.79
C PHE A 82 -8.18 0.37 -0.58
N LYS A 83 -7.96 1.37 -1.44
CA LYS A 83 -6.93 2.41 -1.22
C LYS A 83 -7.11 3.10 0.13
N LEU A 84 -8.35 3.45 0.53
CA LEU A 84 -8.61 4.08 1.83
C LEU A 84 -8.23 3.14 2.99
N ILE A 85 -8.53 1.85 2.87
CA ILE A 85 -8.14 0.85 3.86
C ILE A 85 -6.61 0.73 3.92
N LEU A 86 -5.95 0.57 2.77
CA LEU A 86 -4.49 0.49 2.70
C LEU A 86 -3.81 1.72 3.32
N LYS A 87 -4.27 2.93 3.01
CA LYS A 87 -3.73 4.17 3.59
C LYS A 87 -3.98 4.27 5.10
N LYS A 88 -4.96 3.57 5.65
CA LYS A 88 -5.20 3.51 7.09
C LYS A 88 -4.31 2.49 7.79
N VAL A 89 -4.11 1.33 7.18
CA VAL A 89 -3.31 0.22 7.74
C VAL A 89 -1.82 0.41 7.46
N LEU A 90 -1.48 0.92 6.28
CA LEU A 90 -0.12 1.16 5.81
C LEU A 90 0.03 2.65 5.39
N PRO A 91 0.01 3.59 6.35
CA PRO A 91 -0.16 5.03 6.09
C PRO A 91 0.96 5.65 5.24
N TYR A 92 2.14 5.04 5.25
CA TYR A 92 3.33 5.55 4.54
C TYR A 92 3.53 4.95 3.15
N LYS A 93 2.67 4.01 2.73
CA LYS A 93 2.65 3.50 1.36
C LYS A 93 1.89 4.46 0.46
N GLU A 94 2.39 4.69 -0.75
CA GLU A 94 1.61 5.42 -1.75
C GLU A 94 0.76 4.44 -2.56
N VAL A 95 -0.49 4.81 -2.81
CA VAL A 95 -1.45 3.96 -3.53
C VAL A 95 -2.09 4.75 -4.66
N ILE A 96 -1.95 4.26 -5.89
CA ILE A 96 -2.56 4.81 -7.09
C ILE A 96 -3.61 3.82 -7.60
N VAL A 97 -4.82 4.31 -7.84
CA VAL A 97 -5.88 3.52 -8.47
C VAL A 97 -5.87 3.76 -9.96
N VAL A 98 -6.06 2.70 -10.75
CA VAL A 98 -6.15 2.77 -12.20
C VAL A 98 -7.48 2.20 -12.69
N THR A 99 -8.00 2.70 -13.83
CA THR A 99 -9.27 2.23 -14.38
C THR A 99 -9.28 2.28 -15.90
N GLN A 100 -10.02 1.35 -16.51
CA GLN A 100 -10.33 1.41 -17.95
C GLN A 100 -11.51 2.33 -18.25
N ASN A 101 -12.31 2.66 -17.25
CA ASN A 101 -13.48 3.52 -17.37
C ASN A 101 -13.09 5.00 -17.25
N GLU A 102 -14.04 5.90 -17.47
CA GLU A 102 -13.85 7.30 -17.14
C GLU A 102 -13.70 7.42 -15.61
N PRO A 103 -12.58 8.02 -15.14
CA PRO A 103 -12.34 8.12 -13.70
C PRO A 103 -13.40 8.97 -13.02
N PRO A 104 -13.92 8.54 -11.85
CA PRO A 104 -14.82 9.36 -11.06
C PRO A 104 -14.13 10.68 -10.68
N LYS A 105 -14.87 11.80 -10.73
CA LYS A 105 -14.32 13.12 -10.39
C LYS A 105 -13.90 13.26 -8.92
N GLU A 106 -14.44 12.41 -8.08
CA GLU A 106 -14.25 12.44 -6.62
C GLU A 106 -12.94 11.79 -6.15
N TYR A 107 -12.36 10.91 -6.98
CA TYR A 107 -11.14 10.18 -6.64
C TYR A 107 -10.03 10.46 -7.65
N GLN A 108 -8.80 10.56 -7.13
CA GLN A 108 -7.62 10.66 -8.01
C GLN A 108 -7.30 9.26 -8.56
N VAL A 109 -7.88 8.96 -9.73
CA VAL A 109 -7.74 7.69 -10.44
C VAL A 109 -7.07 7.94 -11.78
N LEU A 110 -6.11 7.10 -12.17
CA LEU A 110 -5.46 7.19 -13.47
C LEU A 110 -6.17 6.32 -14.50
N PRO A 111 -6.35 6.80 -15.74
CA PRO A 111 -6.87 5.97 -16.81
C PRO A 111 -5.82 4.93 -17.24
N LYS A 112 -6.24 3.68 -17.53
CA LYS A 112 -5.44 2.72 -18.27
C LYS A 112 -5.31 3.14 -19.74
N TYR A 113 -4.20 2.78 -20.38
CA TYR A 113 -4.00 3.05 -21.80
C TYR A 113 -5.00 2.26 -22.65
N ARG A 114 -5.53 2.90 -23.68
CA ARG A 114 -6.44 2.31 -24.65
C ARG A 114 -6.02 2.66 -26.06
N SER A 115 -5.63 1.64 -26.84
CA SER A 115 -5.17 1.82 -28.22
C SER A 115 -6.26 2.31 -29.18
N ASP A 116 -7.55 2.10 -28.84
CA ASP A 116 -8.69 2.61 -29.59
C ASP A 116 -8.95 4.10 -29.38
N LYS A 117 -8.42 4.69 -28.28
CA LYS A 117 -8.62 6.11 -27.95
C LYS A 117 -7.38 6.98 -28.22
N THR A 118 -6.20 6.41 -28.19
CA THR A 118 -4.95 7.13 -28.45
C THR A 118 -3.90 6.24 -29.11
N SER A 119 -3.22 6.75 -30.12
CA SER A 119 -2.20 6.01 -30.88
C SER A 119 -0.81 6.13 -30.25
N ASP A 120 -0.53 7.22 -29.51
CA ASP A 120 0.78 7.45 -28.89
C ASP A 120 0.78 7.03 -27.44
N ARG A 121 1.20 5.78 -27.21
CA ARG A 121 1.32 5.19 -25.87
C ARG A 121 2.35 5.94 -25.02
N THR A 122 3.48 6.28 -25.59
CA THR A 122 4.55 6.95 -24.83
C THR A 122 4.11 8.31 -24.36
N HIS A 123 3.47 9.08 -25.24
CA HIS A 123 2.91 10.39 -24.88
C HIS A 123 1.85 10.25 -23.78
N PHE A 124 0.93 9.26 -23.89
CA PHE A 124 -0.11 9.01 -22.90
C PHE A 124 0.47 8.78 -21.49
N PHE A 125 1.44 7.86 -21.35
CA PHE A 125 2.03 7.58 -20.05
C PHE A 125 2.85 8.76 -19.51
N ASN A 126 3.59 9.45 -20.35
CA ASN A 126 4.37 10.61 -19.93
C ASN A 126 3.50 11.78 -19.48
N GLU A 127 2.35 11.99 -20.12
CA GLU A 127 1.42 13.06 -19.76
C GLU A 127 0.58 12.71 -18.52
N LYS A 128 0.01 11.49 -18.45
CA LYS A 128 -0.99 11.12 -17.44
C LYS A 128 -0.39 10.44 -16.22
N TRP A 129 0.59 9.55 -16.41
CA TRP A 129 1.08 8.69 -15.35
C TRP A 129 2.36 9.20 -14.70
N LEU A 130 3.33 9.60 -15.50
CA LEU A 130 4.66 9.97 -15.00
C LEU A 130 4.63 11.07 -13.95
N PRO A 131 3.86 12.16 -14.07
CA PRO A 131 3.79 13.19 -13.04
C PRO A 131 3.24 12.68 -11.71
N VAL A 132 2.20 11.83 -11.78
CA VAL A 132 1.56 11.26 -10.58
C VAL A 132 2.49 10.28 -9.88
N ILE A 133 3.14 9.40 -10.64
CA ILE A 133 4.12 8.45 -10.08
C ILE A 133 5.31 9.19 -9.47
N LYS A 134 5.86 10.19 -10.13
CA LYS A 134 6.98 11.00 -9.60
C LYS A 134 6.60 11.71 -8.30
N ASN A 135 5.36 12.20 -8.20
CA ASN A 135 4.89 12.83 -6.97
C ASN A 135 4.73 11.79 -5.83
N ALA A 136 4.19 10.61 -6.11
CA ALA A 136 4.09 9.53 -5.14
C ALA A 136 5.48 9.07 -4.66
N ILE A 137 6.42 8.89 -5.58
CA ILE A 137 7.81 8.54 -5.23
C ILE A 137 8.46 9.61 -4.37
N LYS A 138 8.24 10.89 -4.67
CA LYS A 138 8.74 11.99 -3.84
C LYS A 138 8.22 11.87 -2.40
N SER A 139 6.93 11.62 -2.21
CA SER A 139 6.34 11.40 -0.88
C SER A 139 6.99 10.22 -0.15
N VAL A 140 7.19 9.10 -0.84
CA VAL A 140 7.89 7.93 -0.26
C VAL A 140 9.30 8.29 0.19
N LEU A 141 10.06 9.00 -0.65
CA LEU A 141 11.42 9.40 -0.29
C LEU A 141 11.46 10.38 0.90
N GLU A 142 10.47 11.26 1.00
CA GLU A 142 10.32 12.14 2.17
C GLU A 142 10.09 11.32 3.45
N TYR A 143 9.27 10.26 3.41
CA TYR A 143 9.10 9.34 4.55
C TYR A 143 10.38 8.58 4.88
N LYS A 144 11.07 8.01 3.89
CA LYS A 144 12.36 7.31 4.11
C LYS A 144 13.41 8.24 4.73
N ASN A 145 13.49 9.47 4.25
CA ASN A 145 14.39 10.48 4.83
C ASN A 145 14.01 10.85 6.28
N LEU A 146 12.71 10.89 6.60
CA LEU A 146 12.25 11.10 7.96
C LEU A 146 12.68 9.96 8.87
N VAL A 147 12.53 8.69 8.44
CA VAL A 147 13.03 7.53 9.19
C VAL A 147 14.50 7.68 9.51
N HIS A 148 15.34 7.93 8.51
CA HIS A 148 16.78 8.11 8.71
C HIS A 148 17.14 9.25 9.68
N LYS A 149 16.40 10.35 9.64
CA LYS A 149 16.61 11.47 10.59
C LYS A 149 16.25 11.06 12.01
N ILE A 150 15.18 10.29 12.19
CA ILE A 150 14.70 9.82 13.49
C ILE A 150 15.68 8.79 14.06
N GLU A 151 16.11 7.81 13.26
CA GLU A 151 17.10 6.79 13.66
C GLU A 151 18.42 7.38 14.17
N ASN A 152 18.86 8.46 13.55
CA ASN A 152 20.10 9.13 13.92
C ASN A 152 19.95 10.10 15.11
N ASN A 153 18.75 10.26 15.66
CA ASN A 153 18.50 11.19 16.77
C ASN A 153 18.68 10.50 18.13
N LYS A 154 19.82 10.72 18.76
CA LYS A 154 20.18 10.13 20.08
C LYS A 154 19.31 10.62 21.25
N ASN A 155 18.48 11.64 21.05
CA ASN A 155 17.65 12.25 22.11
C ASN A 155 16.22 11.69 22.13
N ILE A 156 15.88 10.77 21.23
CA ILE A 156 14.57 10.14 21.18
C ILE A 156 14.61 8.84 22.00
N ASP A 157 13.56 8.59 22.78
CA ASP A 157 13.39 7.33 23.48
C ASP A 157 13.42 6.15 22.50
N LYS A 158 14.22 5.13 22.83
CA LYS A 158 14.49 4.02 21.93
C LYS A 158 13.23 3.22 21.58
N HIS A 159 12.35 3.01 22.54
CA HIS A 159 11.11 2.26 22.33
C HIS A 159 10.12 3.05 21.46
N PHE A 160 10.04 4.38 21.69
CA PHE A 160 9.23 5.26 20.84
C PHE A 160 9.77 5.29 19.40
N LEU A 161 11.09 5.32 19.25
CA LEU A 161 11.77 5.25 17.95
C LEU A 161 11.45 3.95 17.21
N GLU A 162 11.60 2.80 17.88
CA GLU A 162 11.29 1.48 17.30
C GLU A 162 9.83 1.40 16.81
N ASN A 163 8.88 1.90 17.60
CA ASN A 163 7.47 1.95 17.19
C ASN A 163 7.23 2.83 15.96
N ILE A 164 7.88 3.98 15.86
CA ILE A 164 7.80 4.84 14.67
C ILE A 164 8.37 4.13 13.45
N ILE A 165 9.54 3.53 13.56
CA ILE A 165 10.20 2.83 12.46
C ILE A 165 9.33 1.66 11.98
N MET A 166 8.85 0.81 12.87
CA MET A 166 7.96 -0.29 12.55
C MET A 166 6.70 0.17 11.80
N THR A 167 6.12 1.29 12.23
CA THR A 167 4.95 1.87 11.57
C THR A 167 5.28 2.38 10.17
N LEU A 168 6.44 3.04 10.00
CA LEU A 168 6.92 3.57 8.72
C LEU A 168 7.28 2.48 7.72
N GLU A 169 7.87 1.38 8.19
CA GLU A 169 8.23 0.22 7.37
C GLU A 169 7.04 -0.68 7.05
N GLY A 170 5.88 -0.46 7.68
CA GLY A 170 4.71 -1.33 7.56
C GLY A 170 4.91 -2.69 8.23
N SER A 171 5.92 -2.81 9.07
CA SER A 171 6.22 -4.00 9.86
C SER A 171 5.44 -4.05 11.17
N TYR A 172 4.65 -3.00 11.47
CA TYR A 172 3.77 -2.98 12.62
C TYR A 172 2.70 -4.06 12.43
N GLU A 173 2.95 -5.23 12.99
CA GLU A 173 1.86 -6.15 13.28
C GLU A 173 0.97 -5.40 14.27
N TYR A 174 -0.22 -5.03 13.84
CA TYR A 174 -1.30 -4.79 14.76
C TYR A 174 -1.49 -6.11 15.50
N ASP A 175 -0.77 -6.30 16.59
CA ASP A 175 -1.19 -7.20 17.63
C ASP A 175 -2.51 -6.62 18.16
N LEU A 176 -3.57 -6.91 17.44
CA LEU A 176 -4.89 -6.96 18.03
C LEU A 176 -4.67 -7.78 19.29
N LEU A 177 -4.84 -7.16 20.47
CA LEU A 177 -4.80 -7.83 21.76
C LEU A 177 -5.39 -9.21 21.56
N LYS A 178 -4.52 -10.23 21.49
CA LYS A 178 -4.97 -11.60 21.26
C LYS A 178 -5.92 -11.91 22.41
N SER A 179 -6.92 -12.71 22.17
CA SER A 179 -7.86 -13.15 23.22
C SER A 179 -7.12 -13.61 24.49
N GLU A 180 -5.90 -14.14 24.33
CA GLU A 180 -4.98 -14.51 25.40
C GLU A 180 -4.46 -13.30 26.19
N ASP A 181 -4.21 -12.17 25.58
CA ASP A 181 -3.69 -10.96 26.26
C ASP A 181 -4.80 -10.27 27.04
N ILE A 182 -6.02 -10.28 26.49
CA ILE A 182 -7.21 -9.83 27.20
C ILE A 182 -7.45 -10.74 28.43
N THR A 183 -7.29 -12.05 28.27
CA THR A 183 -7.42 -13.01 29.39
C THR A 183 -6.37 -12.78 30.46
N LYS A 184 -5.11 -12.52 30.09
CA LYS A 184 -4.03 -12.18 31.03
C LYS A 184 -4.31 -10.87 31.76
N LEU A 185 -4.79 -9.85 31.07
CA LEU A 185 -5.20 -8.58 31.68
C LEU A 185 -6.34 -8.77 32.68
N ILE A 186 -7.38 -9.52 32.31
CA ILE A 186 -8.51 -9.85 33.22
C ILE A 186 -8.02 -10.61 34.45
N THR A 187 -7.10 -11.57 34.28
CA THR A 187 -6.53 -12.34 35.39
C THR A 187 -5.72 -11.44 36.31
N ALA A 188 -4.85 -10.60 35.78
CA ALA A 188 -4.07 -9.63 36.54
C ALA A 188 -4.96 -8.63 37.32
N PHE A 189 -6.06 -8.17 36.72
CA PHE A 189 -7.05 -7.33 37.41
C PHE A 189 -7.71 -8.07 38.58
N LYS A 190 -8.12 -9.32 38.41
CA LYS A 190 -8.71 -10.15 39.49
C LYS A 190 -7.75 -10.41 40.63
N GLU A 191 -6.46 -10.65 40.33
CA GLU A 191 -5.41 -10.81 41.33
C GLU A 191 -5.15 -9.51 42.12
N LEU A 192 -5.23 -8.36 41.46
CA LEU A 192 -5.14 -7.05 42.10
C LEU A 192 -6.37 -6.81 43.01
N GLU A 193 -7.56 -7.07 42.52
CA GLU A 193 -8.79 -6.96 43.31
C GLU A 193 -8.72 -7.81 44.61
N ALA A 194 -8.32 -9.08 44.50
CA ALA A 194 -8.15 -9.96 45.65
C ALA A 194 -7.12 -9.44 46.68
N LYS A 195 -6.07 -8.73 46.23
CA LYS A 195 -5.02 -8.15 47.10
C LYS A 195 -5.45 -6.89 47.86
N TYR A 196 -6.41 -6.15 47.34
CA TYR A 196 -6.79 -4.84 47.90
C TYR A 196 -8.14 -4.83 48.60
N TYR A 197 -8.91 -5.92 48.51
CA TYR A 197 -10.25 -6.03 49.11
C TYR A 197 -10.37 -7.23 50.09
N GLU A 198 -9.26 -7.89 50.46
CA GLU A 198 -9.11 -8.66 51.70
C GLU A 198 -8.55 -7.73 52.82
#